data_fc275ebeef1f585686031075b360f489
#
_entry.id   fc275ebeef1f585686031075b360f489
#
_cell.length_a   1.000
_cell.length_b   1.000
_cell.length_c   1.000
_cell.angle_alpha   90.00
_cell.angle_beta   90.00
_cell.angle_gamma   90.00
#
_symmetry.space_group_name_H-M   'P 1'
#
loop_
_entity.id
_entity.type
_entity.pdbx_description
1 polymer ?
#
loop_
_entity_poly.entity_id
_entity_poly.type
_entity_poly.pdbx_seq_one_letter_code
_entity_poly.pdbx_strand_id
1 'polypeptide(L)'
;MMAMGKLRSAKLGLLVAVLVGAWGCSKPDYDGNRKKDAASGHRPSQIEWGIIFLEGNKAAYPKDSAKAARWFELAGTATNYTVANGESRWQINDRFGIPLELIREANPDVDMNRIKGGETVAIPGARIAQFNLGMLYEQGKGVKKDHKRAAGWHLLAADAGLADAQFALGYLLEKGTANGTVLDTPDFVGAVHWYSRAANQGFGPAQQNLAQLYMRGQGTARDLTLAYKWFALAGRNAKEYQMSPSTKKQFKKELSDEEWKVQEARDEQLKENQKNMEAATEKMAGAMPTADLSRAKQLVETFVAKREK
;
A
#
# COMPACT_ATOMS: atom_id res chain seq x y z
N MET A 1 -0.88 -14.72 -28.69
CA MET A 1 -1.70 -15.15 -27.53
C MET A 1 -0.89 -16.03 -26.59
N MET A 2 0.37 -15.67 -26.24
CA MET A 2 1.25 -16.48 -25.38
C MET A 2 2.37 -15.64 -24.76
N ALA A 3 2.03 -14.57 -24.02
CA ALA A 3 3.01 -13.85 -23.19
C ALA A 3 2.41 -13.16 -21.95
N MET A 4 1.10 -13.33 -21.68
CA MET A 4 0.43 -12.68 -20.54
C MET A 4 0.31 -13.55 -19.27
N GLY A 5 0.94 -14.74 -19.27
CA GLY A 5 0.75 -15.74 -18.20
C GLY A 5 1.75 -15.73 -17.05
N LYS A 6 2.74 -14.84 -17.01
CA LYS A 6 3.83 -14.89 -16.01
C LYS A 6 4.02 -13.64 -15.14
N LEU A 7 3.08 -12.71 -15.09
CA LEU A 7 3.01 -11.71 -14.02
C LEU A 7 2.37 -12.30 -12.75
N ARG A 8 2.69 -13.58 -12.50
CA ARG A 8 2.31 -14.28 -11.29
C ARG A 8 3.17 -13.78 -10.12
N SER A 9 2.49 -13.23 -9.11
CA SER A 9 2.90 -13.24 -7.69
C SER A 9 4.31 -12.78 -7.31
N ALA A 10 5.07 -12.18 -8.21
CA ALA A 10 6.35 -11.63 -7.86
C ALA A 10 6.15 -10.29 -7.17
N LYS A 11 6.12 -10.33 -5.85
CA LYS A 11 6.64 -9.23 -5.05
C LYS A 11 5.72 -8.05 -4.70
N LEU A 12 4.47 -8.30 -4.26
CA LEU A 12 3.87 -7.41 -3.27
C LEU A 12 4.71 -7.40 -1.94
N GLY A 13 5.53 -8.42 -1.73
CA GLY A 13 6.34 -8.56 -0.52
C GLY A 13 7.48 -7.56 -0.33
N LEU A 14 7.76 -6.69 -1.31
CA LEU A 14 8.89 -5.74 -1.23
C LEU A 14 8.48 -4.29 -0.91
N LEU A 15 7.19 -3.99 -0.81
CA LEU A 15 6.73 -2.65 -0.49
C LEU A 15 6.96 -2.25 0.98
N VAL A 16 7.20 -3.23 1.86
CA VAL A 16 7.46 -2.98 3.29
C VAL A 16 8.75 -2.18 3.50
N ALA A 17 9.79 -2.41 2.69
CA ALA A 17 11.08 -1.71 2.84
C ALA A 17 11.05 -0.24 2.38
N VAL A 18 10.12 0.15 1.49
CA VAL A 18 10.05 1.52 0.94
C VAL A 18 9.38 2.49 1.89
N LEU A 19 8.47 2.01 2.75
CA LEU A 19 7.78 2.86 3.72
C LEU A 19 8.65 3.26 4.91
N VAL A 20 9.70 2.50 5.23
CA VAL A 20 10.68 2.89 6.28
C VAL A 20 11.48 4.13 5.88
N GLY A 21 11.80 4.29 4.58
CA GLY A 21 12.52 5.47 4.08
C GLY A 21 11.68 6.75 3.98
N ALA A 22 10.35 6.64 3.82
CA ALA A 22 9.47 7.80 3.66
C ALA A 22 9.13 8.52 4.99
N TRP A 23 9.39 7.90 6.14
CA TRP A 23 9.09 8.46 7.46
C TRP A 23 10.29 9.11 8.15
N GLY A 24 11.45 9.23 7.48
CA GLY A 24 12.64 9.82 8.09
C GLY A 24 13.19 9.01 9.28
N CYS A 25 12.74 7.79 9.46
CA CYS A 25 13.28 6.89 10.47
C CYS A 25 14.70 6.48 10.06
N SER A 26 15.70 6.98 10.77
CA SER A 26 17.01 6.34 10.86
C SER A 26 16.85 4.84 11.04
N LYS A 27 17.81 4.04 10.52
CA LYS A 27 17.85 2.57 10.67
C LYS A 27 17.28 2.15 12.02
N PRO A 28 16.40 1.13 12.11
CA PRO A 28 15.77 0.73 13.35
C PRO A 28 16.84 0.56 14.42
N ASP A 29 16.71 1.31 15.51
CA ASP A 29 17.63 1.22 16.63
C ASP A 29 17.21 0.01 17.45
N TYR A 30 18.01 -1.05 17.41
CA TYR A 30 17.73 -2.35 18.01
C TYR A 30 17.90 -2.36 19.53
N ASP A 31 17.65 -1.23 20.18
CA ASP A 31 17.79 -1.15 21.62
C ASP A 31 16.60 -1.77 22.38
N GLY A 32 16.87 -2.17 23.64
CA GLY A 32 15.86 -2.78 24.50
C GLY A 32 14.73 -1.84 24.90
N ASN A 33 14.89 -0.52 24.71
CA ASN A 33 13.91 0.49 25.10
C ASN A 33 12.72 0.48 24.14
N ARG A 34 12.94 0.40 22.82
CA ARG A 34 11.86 0.29 21.84
C ARG A 34 11.00 -0.96 22.01
N LYS A 35 11.58 -2.08 22.48
CA LYS A 35 10.80 -3.27 22.80
C LYS A 35 9.88 -3.05 24.00
N LYS A 36 10.33 -2.31 25.02
CA LYS A 36 9.50 -1.92 26.16
C LYS A 36 8.40 -0.97 25.70
N ASP A 37 8.70 -0.01 24.85
CA ASP A 37 7.74 0.94 24.29
C ASP A 37 6.66 0.22 23.48
N ALA A 38 7.05 -0.74 22.60
CA ALA A 38 6.11 -1.56 21.88
C ALA A 38 5.20 -2.39 22.80
N ALA A 39 5.76 -2.96 23.89
CA ALA A 39 5.01 -3.72 24.88
C ALA A 39 4.07 -2.82 25.70
N SER A 40 4.40 -1.52 25.88
CA SER A 40 3.56 -0.51 26.54
C SER A 40 2.46 0.08 25.63
N GLY A 41 2.34 -0.38 24.37
CA GLY A 41 1.31 0.07 23.45
C GLY A 41 1.74 1.18 22.48
N HIS A 42 3.03 1.55 22.44
CA HIS A 42 3.54 2.51 21.45
C HIS A 42 3.51 1.89 20.04
N ARG A 43 2.53 2.26 19.22
CA ARG A 43 2.25 1.62 17.92
C ARG A 43 3.37 1.75 16.90
N PRO A 44 4.06 2.90 16.74
CA PRO A 44 5.22 2.96 15.85
C PRO A 44 6.25 1.89 16.16
N SER A 45 6.58 1.68 17.44
CA SER A 45 7.49 0.61 17.88
C SER A 45 6.92 -0.79 17.61
N GLN A 46 5.61 -0.99 17.75
CA GLN A 46 4.95 -2.27 17.40
C GLN A 46 5.09 -2.57 15.89
N ILE A 47 4.91 -1.57 15.02
CA ILE A 47 5.09 -1.71 13.57
C ILE A 47 6.55 -2.03 13.26
N GLU A 48 7.50 -1.31 13.85
CA GLU A 48 8.94 -1.57 13.69
C GLU A 48 9.31 -3.00 14.08
N TRP A 49 8.82 -3.49 15.21
CA TRP A 49 9.04 -4.87 15.62
C TRP A 49 8.39 -5.89 14.68
N GLY A 50 7.22 -5.58 14.15
CA GLY A 50 6.60 -6.38 13.09
C GLY A 50 7.51 -6.50 11.87
N ILE A 51 8.09 -5.39 11.42
CA ILE A 51 9.03 -5.34 10.27
C ILE A 51 10.32 -6.11 10.59
N ILE A 52 10.92 -5.89 11.79
CA ILE A 52 12.13 -6.58 12.24
C ILE A 52 11.94 -8.11 12.18
N PHE A 53 10.82 -8.64 12.68
CA PHE A 53 10.55 -10.07 12.61
C PHE A 53 10.16 -10.56 11.21
N LEU A 54 9.62 -9.69 10.36
CA LEU A 54 9.29 -10.04 8.98
C LEU A 54 10.54 -10.18 8.10
N GLU A 55 11.47 -9.25 8.23
CA GLU A 55 12.71 -9.19 7.43
C GLU A 55 13.85 -10.00 8.05
N GLY A 56 13.89 -10.07 9.38
CA GLY A 56 14.97 -10.61 10.17
C GLY A 56 16.16 -9.66 10.28
N ASN A 57 16.83 -9.70 11.43
CA ASN A 57 18.14 -9.10 11.61
C ASN A 57 19.14 -10.22 11.86
N LYS A 58 20.09 -10.39 10.96
CA LYS A 58 21.02 -11.55 10.88
C LYS A 58 21.73 -11.93 12.20
N ALA A 59 21.89 -10.99 13.14
CA ALA A 59 22.65 -11.21 14.37
C ALA A 59 21.77 -11.39 15.64
N ALA A 60 20.68 -10.62 15.77
CA ALA A 60 19.92 -10.54 17.03
C ALA A 60 18.50 -11.11 16.93
N TYR A 61 17.83 -10.95 15.79
CA TYR A 61 16.42 -11.31 15.60
C TYR A 61 16.23 -12.08 14.30
N PRO A 62 16.20 -13.43 14.36
CA PRO A 62 15.94 -14.25 13.17
C PRO A 62 14.51 -13.95 12.66
N LYS A 63 14.34 -14.12 11.35
CA LYS A 63 13.05 -13.98 10.69
C LYS A 63 12.01 -14.88 11.35
N ASP A 64 10.90 -14.28 11.80
CA ASP A 64 9.79 -14.94 12.46
C ASP A 64 8.47 -14.28 12.06
N SER A 65 7.88 -14.75 10.99
CA SER A 65 6.64 -14.20 10.47
C SER A 65 5.45 -14.34 11.43
N ALA A 66 5.47 -15.31 12.37
CA ALA A 66 4.41 -15.43 13.36
C ALA A 66 4.50 -14.33 14.42
N LYS A 67 5.71 -13.98 14.86
CA LYS A 67 5.90 -12.82 15.72
C LYS A 67 5.59 -11.52 14.99
N ALA A 68 5.97 -11.40 13.72
CA ALA A 68 5.60 -10.26 12.90
C ALA A 68 4.07 -10.06 12.85
N ALA A 69 3.33 -11.14 12.58
CA ALA A 69 1.86 -11.10 12.56
C ALA A 69 1.27 -10.60 13.88
N ARG A 70 1.78 -11.07 15.03
CA ARG A 70 1.31 -10.62 16.35
C ARG A 70 1.54 -9.12 16.58
N TRP A 71 2.71 -8.60 16.20
CA TRP A 71 3.00 -7.18 16.34
C TRP A 71 2.14 -6.31 15.43
N PHE A 72 1.92 -6.74 14.18
CA PHE A 72 1.01 -6.04 13.28
C PHE A 72 -0.45 -6.13 13.74
N GLU A 73 -0.88 -7.22 14.33
CA GLU A 73 -2.22 -7.35 14.91
C GLU A 73 -2.44 -6.36 16.05
N LEU A 74 -1.48 -6.24 16.96
CA LEU A 74 -1.52 -5.26 18.05
C LEU A 74 -1.60 -3.82 17.52
N ALA A 75 -0.74 -3.47 16.56
CA ALA A 75 -0.71 -2.13 15.98
C ALA A 75 -1.93 -1.84 15.08
N GLY A 76 -2.44 -2.86 14.39
CA GLY A 76 -3.54 -2.74 13.42
C GLY A 76 -4.93 -2.74 14.05
N THR A 77 -5.05 -3.18 15.29
CA THR A 77 -6.35 -3.25 15.99
C THR A 77 -6.74 -1.88 16.56
N ALA A 78 -7.98 -1.47 16.32
CA ALA A 78 -8.55 -0.29 16.97
C ALA A 78 -8.65 -0.50 18.48
N THR A 79 -8.48 0.56 19.26
CA THR A 79 -8.56 0.50 20.73
C THR A 79 -9.18 1.76 21.29
N ASN A 80 -9.80 1.66 22.47
CA ASN A 80 -10.18 2.81 23.26
C ASN A 80 -9.02 3.17 24.19
N TYR A 81 -8.70 4.45 24.23
CA TYR A 81 -7.62 4.99 25.04
C TYR A 81 -8.16 6.05 26.00
N THR A 82 -7.90 5.88 27.29
CA THR A 82 -8.20 6.91 28.29
C THR A 82 -7.02 7.86 28.40
N VAL A 83 -7.27 9.12 28.09
CA VAL A 83 -6.28 10.19 28.06
C VAL A 83 -5.71 10.40 29.46
N ALA A 84 -4.38 10.44 29.58
CA ALA A 84 -3.73 10.72 30.86
C ALA A 84 -3.88 12.20 31.27
N ASN A 85 -3.81 12.48 32.57
CA ASN A 85 -3.87 13.85 33.05
C ASN A 85 -2.71 14.69 32.49
N GLY A 86 -3.05 15.79 31.82
CA GLY A 86 -2.08 16.70 31.21
C GLY A 86 -1.54 16.21 29.84
N GLU A 87 -2.01 15.07 29.34
CA GLU A 87 -1.62 14.58 28.01
C GLU A 87 -2.30 15.41 26.93
N SER A 88 -1.52 15.83 25.95
CA SER A 88 -1.97 16.58 24.80
C SER A 88 -2.31 15.66 23.61
N ARG A 89 -3.14 16.17 22.68
CA ARG A 89 -3.41 15.46 21.40
C ARG A 89 -2.13 15.08 20.63
N TRP A 90 -1.07 15.85 20.74
CA TRP A 90 0.21 15.59 20.08
C TRP A 90 0.93 14.38 20.68
N GLN A 91 0.87 14.22 21.99
CA GLN A 91 1.41 13.05 22.69
C GLN A 91 0.60 11.78 22.35
N ILE A 92 -0.73 11.91 22.22
CA ILE A 92 -1.59 10.83 21.73
C ILE A 92 -1.19 10.45 20.27
N ASN A 93 -1.03 11.45 19.39
CA ASN A 93 -0.56 11.21 18.02
C ASN A 93 0.79 10.49 17.98
N ASP A 94 1.76 10.95 18.78
CA ASP A 94 3.09 10.34 18.87
C ASP A 94 3.03 8.89 19.38
N ARG A 95 2.27 8.65 20.45
CA ARG A 95 2.07 7.31 21.03
C ARG A 95 1.51 6.30 20.03
N PHE A 96 0.53 6.72 19.23
CA PHE A 96 -0.17 5.82 18.34
C PHE A 96 0.31 5.89 16.88
N GLY A 97 1.03 6.95 16.49
CA GLY A 97 1.54 7.14 15.13
C GLY A 97 0.43 7.21 14.08
N ILE A 98 -0.75 7.71 14.45
CA ILE A 98 -1.93 7.80 13.58
C ILE A 98 -2.22 9.29 13.35
N PRO A 99 -2.45 9.71 12.07
CA PRO A 99 -2.83 11.09 11.78
C PRO A 99 -3.97 11.57 12.66
N LEU A 100 -3.84 12.78 13.22
CA LEU A 100 -4.86 13.36 14.12
C LEU A 100 -6.23 13.47 13.44
N GLU A 101 -6.25 13.64 12.13
CA GLU A 101 -7.48 13.67 11.32
C GLU A 101 -8.25 12.37 11.45
N LEU A 102 -7.58 11.22 11.35
CA LEU A 102 -8.23 9.91 11.50
C LEU A 102 -8.70 9.66 12.94
N ILE A 103 -7.94 10.13 13.94
CA ILE A 103 -8.38 10.06 15.34
C ILE A 103 -9.60 10.94 15.55
N ARG A 104 -9.63 12.15 14.95
CA ARG A 104 -10.78 13.07 15.04
C ARG A 104 -12.02 12.50 14.33
N GLU A 105 -11.86 11.91 13.15
CA GLU A 105 -12.94 11.25 12.41
C GLU A 105 -13.55 10.08 13.20
N ALA A 106 -12.72 9.34 13.94
CA ALA A 106 -13.18 8.26 14.82
C ALA A 106 -13.86 8.77 16.14
N ASN A 107 -13.75 10.07 16.42
CA ASN A 107 -14.28 10.69 17.65
C ASN A 107 -14.98 12.03 17.33
N PRO A 108 -16.10 12.00 16.57
CA PRO A 108 -16.76 13.23 16.14
C PRO A 108 -17.28 14.09 17.30
N ASP A 109 -17.58 13.46 18.43
CA ASP A 109 -18.13 14.12 19.61
C ASP A 109 -17.06 14.63 20.59
N VAL A 110 -15.76 14.39 20.31
CA VAL A 110 -14.63 14.81 21.17
C VAL A 110 -13.91 16.00 20.56
N ASP A 111 -13.83 17.11 21.29
CA ASP A 111 -12.98 18.23 20.90
C ASP A 111 -11.50 17.94 21.16
N MET A 112 -10.83 17.37 20.16
CA MET A 112 -9.41 17.04 20.24
C MET A 112 -8.49 18.24 20.53
N ASN A 113 -8.97 19.48 20.38
CA ASN A 113 -8.19 20.68 20.75
C ASN A 113 -8.25 20.99 22.24
N ARG A 114 -9.27 20.48 22.93
CA ARG A 114 -9.55 20.71 24.35
C ARG A 114 -9.63 19.42 25.15
N ILE A 115 -8.97 18.37 24.66
CA ILE A 115 -9.01 17.05 25.27
C ILE A 115 -8.50 17.10 26.71
N LYS A 116 -9.18 16.40 27.60
CA LYS A 116 -8.88 16.39 29.06
C LYS A 116 -8.48 15.00 29.51
N GLY A 117 -7.69 14.94 30.56
CA GLY A 117 -7.41 13.68 31.24
C GLY A 117 -8.69 13.01 31.73
N GLY A 118 -8.76 11.70 31.62
CA GLY A 118 -9.92 10.87 31.93
C GLY A 118 -10.90 10.69 30.77
N GLU A 119 -10.85 11.50 29.70
CA GLU A 119 -11.65 11.28 28.50
C GLU A 119 -11.20 10.02 27.76
N THR A 120 -12.14 9.30 27.18
CA THR A 120 -11.84 8.11 26.38
C THR A 120 -11.96 8.45 24.91
N VAL A 121 -10.94 8.15 24.15
CA VAL A 121 -10.88 8.33 22.69
C VAL A 121 -10.71 7.01 21.98
N ALA A 122 -11.46 6.81 20.90
CA ALA A 122 -11.27 5.69 20.00
C ALA A 122 -10.04 5.95 19.13
N ILE A 123 -9.08 5.05 19.18
CA ILE A 123 -7.86 5.10 18.36
C ILE A 123 -7.99 4.08 17.23
N PRO A 124 -8.09 4.51 15.97
CA PRO A 124 -8.13 3.59 14.83
C PRO A 124 -6.87 2.72 14.77
N GLY A 125 -6.97 1.54 14.17
CA GLY A 125 -5.80 0.71 13.90
C GLY A 125 -4.84 1.37 12.92
N ALA A 126 -3.54 1.11 13.07
CA ALA A 126 -2.53 1.64 12.15
C ALA A 126 -2.66 0.99 10.76
N ARG A 127 -3.00 1.77 9.73
CA ARG A 127 -3.26 1.30 8.37
C ARG A 127 -2.10 0.50 7.76
N ILE A 128 -0.85 0.86 8.08
CA ILE A 128 0.34 0.11 7.62
C ILE A 128 0.39 -1.28 8.26
N ALA A 129 0.09 -1.39 9.55
CA ALA A 129 0.05 -2.68 10.24
C ALA A 129 -1.10 -3.55 9.72
N GLN A 130 -2.27 -2.95 9.48
CA GLN A 130 -3.43 -3.63 8.87
C GLN A 130 -3.08 -4.17 7.48
N PHE A 131 -2.44 -3.38 6.63
CA PHE A 131 -2.01 -3.81 5.31
C PHE A 131 -1.01 -4.98 5.39
N ASN A 132 0.03 -4.86 6.22
CA ASN A 132 1.03 -5.92 6.39
C ASN A 132 0.41 -7.21 6.93
N LEU A 133 -0.52 -7.11 7.86
CA LEU A 133 -1.24 -8.27 8.38
C LEU A 133 -2.12 -8.92 7.29
N GLY A 134 -2.80 -8.13 6.48
CA GLY A 134 -3.52 -8.60 5.29
C GLY A 134 -2.61 -9.39 4.35
N MET A 135 -1.41 -8.88 4.06
CA MET A 135 -0.40 -9.55 3.24
C MET A 135 0.06 -10.88 3.84
N LEU A 136 0.23 -10.96 5.17
CA LEU A 136 0.60 -12.21 5.84
C LEU A 136 -0.50 -13.26 5.71
N TYR A 137 -1.78 -12.88 5.88
CA TYR A 137 -2.92 -13.78 5.67
C TYR A 137 -3.07 -14.22 4.21
N GLU A 138 -2.83 -13.32 3.24
CA GLU A 138 -2.86 -13.64 1.81
C GLU A 138 -1.80 -14.67 1.43
N GLN A 139 -0.59 -14.53 1.98
CA GLN A 139 0.55 -15.40 1.69
C GLN A 139 0.63 -16.65 2.58
N GLY A 140 -0.08 -16.69 3.71
CA GLY A 140 0.05 -17.75 4.71
C GLY A 140 1.41 -17.73 5.43
N LYS A 141 2.00 -16.54 5.59
CA LYS A 141 3.30 -16.39 6.28
C LYS A 141 3.10 -16.12 7.76
N GLY A 142 3.52 -17.06 8.61
CA GLY A 142 3.39 -16.97 10.07
C GLY A 142 1.96 -17.09 10.58
N VAL A 143 0.98 -17.12 9.70
CA VAL A 143 -0.44 -17.35 9.95
C VAL A 143 -1.01 -18.30 8.90
N LYS A 144 -2.10 -18.99 9.19
CA LYS A 144 -2.79 -19.82 8.20
C LYS A 144 -3.31 -18.91 7.08
N LYS A 145 -3.06 -19.29 5.82
CA LYS A 145 -3.56 -18.57 4.65
C LYS A 145 -5.08 -18.43 4.70
N ASP A 146 -5.56 -17.18 4.59
CA ASP A 146 -6.98 -16.85 4.69
C ASP A 146 -7.27 -15.55 3.93
N HIS A 147 -7.78 -15.69 2.71
CA HIS A 147 -8.10 -14.55 1.85
C HIS A 147 -9.25 -13.68 2.39
N LYS A 148 -10.17 -14.25 3.15
CA LYS A 148 -11.26 -13.49 3.78
C LYS A 148 -10.71 -12.55 4.85
N ARG A 149 -9.83 -13.07 5.73
CA ARG A 149 -9.14 -12.22 6.72
C ARG A 149 -8.24 -11.21 6.05
N ALA A 150 -7.50 -11.60 4.98
CA ALA A 150 -6.70 -10.69 4.20
C ALA A 150 -7.54 -9.53 3.65
N ALA A 151 -8.67 -9.83 3.00
CA ALA A 151 -9.58 -8.81 2.48
C ALA A 151 -10.12 -7.89 3.59
N GLY A 152 -10.48 -8.44 4.76
CA GLY A 152 -10.93 -7.65 5.91
C GLY A 152 -9.85 -6.67 6.41
N TRP A 153 -8.61 -7.12 6.54
CA TRP A 153 -7.49 -6.26 6.95
C TRP A 153 -7.13 -5.22 5.88
N HIS A 154 -7.14 -5.62 4.59
CA HIS A 154 -6.95 -4.67 3.50
C HIS A 154 -8.09 -3.64 3.42
N LEU A 155 -9.34 -4.02 3.69
CA LEU A 155 -10.48 -3.09 3.72
C LEU A 155 -10.27 -1.99 4.76
N LEU A 156 -9.90 -2.36 6.00
CA LEU A 156 -9.64 -1.37 7.06
C LEU A 156 -8.53 -0.37 6.66
N ALA A 157 -7.44 -0.86 6.08
CA ALA A 157 -6.35 -0.01 5.61
C ALA A 157 -6.73 0.83 4.37
N ALA A 158 -7.56 0.28 3.48
CA ALA A 158 -8.04 0.94 2.27
C ALA A 158 -9.02 2.07 2.58
N ASP A 159 -9.94 1.85 3.53
CA ASP A 159 -10.85 2.89 4.04
C ASP A 159 -10.09 4.02 4.71
N ALA A 160 -9.00 3.69 5.43
CA ALA A 160 -8.06 4.68 5.99
C ALA A 160 -7.16 5.35 4.92
N GLY A 161 -7.46 5.19 3.63
CA GLY A 161 -6.83 5.90 2.51
C GLY A 161 -5.49 5.33 2.05
N LEU A 162 -5.06 4.15 2.49
CA LEU A 162 -3.77 3.57 2.04
C LEU A 162 -3.89 3.01 0.61
N ALA A 163 -3.20 3.63 -0.35
CA ALA A 163 -3.28 3.27 -1.77
C ALA A 163 -2.86 1.82 -2.05
N ASP A 164 -1.84 1.32 -1.34
CA ASP A 164 -1.38 -0.07 -1.43
C ASP A 164 -2.48 -1.06 -1.02
N ALA A 165 -3.22 -0.74 0.05
CA ALA A 165 -4.32 -1.57 0.54
C ALA A 165 -5.54 -1.51 -0.40
N GLN A 166 -5.83 -0.33 -0.95
CA GLN A 166 -6.87 -0.15 -1.98
C GLN A 166 -6.55 -0.99 -3.21
N PHE A 167 -5.31 -0.99 -3.66
CA PHE A 167 -4.86 -1.85 -4.76
C PHE A 167 -4.98 -3.34 -4.40
N ALA A 168 -4.50 -3.76 -3.23
CA ALA A 168 -4.55 -5.15 -2.80
C ALA A 168 -6.00 -5.66 -2.72
N LEU A 169 -6.90 -4.86 -2.17
CA LEU A 169 -8.33 -5.19 -2.10
C LEU A 169 -8.95 -5.28 -3.50
N GLY A 170 -8.68 -4.30 -4.38
CA GLY A 170 -9.10 -4.33 -5.77
C GLY A 170 -8.61 -5.57 -6.50
N TYR A 171 -7.38 -6.00 -6.24
CA TYR A 171 -6.80 -7.21 -6.82
C TYR A 171 -7.49 -8.49 -6.33
N LEU A 172 -7.78 -8.59 -5.03
CA LEU A 172 -8.53 -9.75 -4.49
C LEU A 172 -9.94 -9.84 -5.09
N LEU A 173 -10.61 -8.69 -5.24
CA LEU A 173 -11.94 -8.60 -5.86
C LEU A 173 -11.90 -8.99 -7.34
N GLU A 174 -10.90 -8.48 -8.11
CA GLU A 174 -10.72 -8.84 -9.53
C GLU A 174 -10.46 -10.33 -9.73
N LYS A 175 -9.69 -10.96 -8.83
CA LYS A 175 -9.34 -12.39 -8.97
C LYS A 175 -10.45 -13.32 -8.55
N GLY A 176 -11.35 -12.90 -7.67
CA GLY A 176 -12.16 -13.83 -6.90
C GLY A 176 -11.24 -14.77 -6.12
N THR A 177 -11.70 -15.47 -5.16
CA THR A 177 -10.89 -16.48 -4.49
C THR A 177 -11.56 -17.83 -4.59
N ALA A 178 -10.88 -18.80 -5.19
CA ALA A 178 -11.37 -20.13 -5.46
C ALA A 178 -11.51 -21.04 -4.21
N ASN A 179 -11.41 -20.50 -2.97
CA ASN A 179 -11.27 -21.32 -1.76
C ASN A 179 -12.33 -21.02 -0.69
N GLY A 180 -13.60 -20.88 -1.07
CA GLY A 180 -14.70 -20.83 -0.10
C GLY A 180 -14.68 -19.59 0.80
N THR A 181 -14.16 -18.50 0.31
CA THR A 181 -14.17 -17.19 0.97
C THR A 181 -15.23 -16.28 0.31
N VAL A 182 -15.45 -15.11 0.85
CA VAL A 182 -16.49 -14.15 0.44
C VAL A 182 -16.52 -13.85 -1.07
N LEU A 183 -15.46 -14.23 -1.81
CA LEU A 183 -15.22 -13.87 -3.20
C LEU A 183 -15.07 -15.14 -4.07
N ASP A 184 -16.10 -15.97 -4.18
CA ASP A 184 -16.10 -17.14 -5.07
C ASP A 184 -16.13 -16.77 -6.56
N THR A 185 -16.52 -15.53 -6.87
CA THR A 185 -16.56 -14.98 -8.23
C THR A 185 -15.86 -13.61 -8.28
N PRO A 186 -15.23 -13.24 -9.42
CA PRO A 186 -14.67 -11.91 -9.61
C PRO A 186 -15.72 -10.81 -9.43
N ASP A 187 -15.42 -9.83 -8.57
CA ASP A 187 -16.16 -8.57 -8.45
C ASP A 187 -15.41 -7.47 -9.16
N PHE A 188 -15.64 -7.34 -10.47
CA PHE A 188 -15.00 -6.30 -11.27
C PHE A 188 -15.52 -4.89 -10.93
N VAL A 189 -16.75 -4.74 -10.43
CA VAL A 189 -17.29 -3.43 -10.04
C VAL A 189 -16.56 -2.92 -8.80
N GLY A 190 -16.44 -3.76 -7.78
CA GLY A 190 -15.64 -3.46 -6.60
C GLY A 190 -14.17 -3.23 -6.93
N ALA A 191 -13.59 -4.02 -7.86
CA ALA A 191 -12.21 -3.83 -8.30
C ALA A 191 -12.01 -2.45 -8.97
N VAL A 192 -12.91 -2.03 -9.86
CA VAL A 192 -12.90 -0.68 -10.48
C VAL A 192 -12.96 0.40 -9.40
N HIS A 193 -13.83 0.24 -8.41
CA HIS A 193 -13.95 1.20 -7.31
C HIS A 193 -12.62 1.39 -6.57
N TRP A 194 -12.03 0.31 -6.08
CA TRP A 194 -10.81 0.37 -5.27
C TRP A 194 -9.57 0.75 -6.10
N TYR A 195 -9.43 0.22 -7.31
CA TYR A 195 -8.37 0.66 -8.22
C TYR A 195 -8.48 2.14 -8.56
N SER A 196 -9.70 2.68 -8.74
CA SER A 196 -9.89 4.11 -9.02
C SER A 196 -9.40 4.98 -7.86
N ARG A 197 -9.68 4.60 -6.61
CA ARG A 197 -9.18 5.32 -5.43
C ARG A 197 -7.65 5.33 -5.40
N ALA A 198 -7.00 4.16 -5.53
CA ALA A 198 -5.55 4.06 -5.56
C ALA A 198 -4.92 4.77 -6.78
N ALA A 199 -5.52 4.65 -7.97
CA ALA A 199 -5.05 5.29 -9.20
C ALA A 199 -5.10 6.82 -9.12
N ASN A 200 -6.12 7.37 -8.48
CA ASN A 200 -6.24 8.81 -8.24
C ASN A 200 -5.17 9.34 -7.27
N GLN A 201 -4.64 8.50 -6.39
CA GLN A 201 -3.48 8.81 -5.56
C GLN A 201 -2.14 8.70 -6.30
N GLY A 202 -2.15 8.30 -7.56
CA GLY A 202 -0.94 8.11 -8.37
C GLY A 202 -0.34 6.72 -8.26
N PHE A 203 -1.04 5.74 -7.68
CA PHE A 203 -0.51 4.38 -7.54
C PHE A 203 -0.45 3.65 -8.90
N GLY A 204 0.74 3.57 -9.50
CA GLY A 204 0.96 3.06 -10.86
C GLY A 204 0.37 1.68 -11.14
N PRO A 205 0.56 0.65 -10.27
CA PRO A 205 -0.07 -0.66 -10.46
C PRO A 205 -1.61 -0.59 -10.55
N ALA A 206 -2.26 0.25 -9.74
CA ALA A 206 -3.70 0.44 -9.82
C ALA A 206 -4.12 1.13 -11.11
N GLN A 207 -3.36 2.14 -11.57
CA GLN A 207 -3.59 2.80 -12.86
C GLN A 207 -3.54 1.80 -14.02
N GLN A 208 -2.56 0.89 -14.00
CA GLN A 208 -2.42 -0.16 -15.01
C GLN A 208 -3.61 -1.12 -15.02
N ASN A 209 -4.03 -1.63 -13.86
CA ASN A 209 -5.14 -2.57 -13.77
C ASN A 209 -6.48 -1.88 -14.13
N LEU A 210 -6.68 -0.66 -13.66
CA LEU A 210 -7.86 0.14 -14.01
C LEU A 210 -7.97 0.38 -15.53
N ALA A 211 -6.84 0.70 -16.18
CA ALA A 211 -6.79 0.83 -17.62
C ALA A 211 -7.22 -0.45 -18.35
N GLN A 212 -6.79 -1.61 -17.86
CA GLN A 212 -7.20 -2.91 -18.42
C GLN A 212 -8.70 -3.16 -18.26
N LEU A 213 -9.27 -2.82 -17.12
CA LEU A 213 -10.72 -2.96 -16.87
C LEU A 213 -11.53 -2.06 -17.81
N TYR A 214 -11.14 -0.78 -17.99
CA TYR A 214 -11.77 0.11 -18.98
C TYR A 214 -11.63 -0.41 -20.42
N MET A 215 -10.44 -0.92 -20.79
CA MET A 215 -10.20 -1.44 -22.13
C MET A 215 -11.06 -2.66 -22.44
N ARG A 216 -11.35 -3.51 -21.45
CA ARG A 216 -12.14 -4.74 -21.59
C ARG A 216 -13.63 -4.53 -21.34
N GLY A 217 -14.03 -3.43 -20.71
CA GLY A 217 -15.41 -3.22 -20.24
C GLY A 217 -15.79 -4.15 -19.10
N GLN A 218 -14.84 -4.48 -18.20
CA GLN A 218 -15.09 -5.34 -17.05
C GLN A 218 -15.35 -4.48 -15.80
N GLY A 219 -16.52 -4.64 -15.18
CA GLY A 219 -16.96 -3.84 -14.04
C GLY A 219 -17.35 -2.40 -14.38
N THR A 220 -17.19 -2.01 -15.63
CA THR A 220 -17.52 -0.67 -16.17
C THR A 220 -17.79 -0.76 -17.67
N ALA A 221 -18.38 0.29 -18.28
CA ALA A 221 -18.45 0.38 -19.72
C ALA A 221 -17.04 0.46 -20.32
N ARG A 222 -16.88 -0.14 -21.50
CA ARG A 222 -15.61 -0.03 -22.24
C ARG A 222 -15.35 1.42 -22.63
N ASP A 223 -14.21 1.96 -22.23
CA ASP A 223 -13.79 3.33 -22.52
C ASP A 223 -12.29 3.38 -22.86
N LEU A 224 -11.98 3.53 -24.13
CA LEU A 224 -10.59 3.60 -24.59
C LEU A 224 -9.90 4.92 -24.23
N THR A 225 -10.66 6.02 -24.05
CA THR A 225 -10.13 7.32 -23.63
C THR A 225 -9.60 7.23 -22.19
N LEU A 226 -10.39 6.66 -21.28
CA LEU A 226 -9.97 6.42 -19.91
C LEU A 226 -8.88 5.36 -19.80
N ALA A 227 -8.95 4.30 -20.59
CA ALA A 227 -7.89 3.29 -20.64
C ALA A 227 -6.55 3.89 -21.09
N TYR A 228 -6.53 4.71 -22.14
CA TYR A 228 -5.34 5.44 -22.59
C TYR A 228 -4.78 6.33 -21.47
N LYS A 229 -5.67 7.16 -20.86
CA LYS A 229 -5.27 8.03 -19.74
C LYS A 229 -4.52 7.24 -18.67
N TRP A 230 -5.10 6.16 -18.19
CA TRP A 230 -4.54 5.42 -17.08
C TRP A 230 -3.26 4.64 -17.44
N PHE A 231 -3.14 4.09 -18.65
CA PHE A 231 -1.88 3.50 -19.11
C PHE A 231 -0.77 4.54 -19.24
N ALA A 232 -1.06 5.71 -19.80
CA ALA A 232 -0.07 6.78 -19.94
C ALA A 232 0.42 7.29 -18.58
N LEU A 233 -0.48 7.44 -17.61
CA LEU A 233 -0.13 7.82 -16.24
C LEU A 233 0.70 6.75 -15.53
N ALA A 234 0.34 5.48 -15.70
CA ALA A 234 1.12 4.36 -15.15
C ALA A 234 2.54 4.31 -15.72
N GLY A 235 2.70 4.54 -17.03
CA GLY A 235 4.02 4.62 -17.67
C GLY A 235 4.84 5.81 -17.17
N ARG A 236 4.22 6.99 -17.02
CA ARG A 236 4.86 8.18 -16.45
C ARG A 236 5.34 7.91 -15.01
N ASN A 237 4.51 7.32 -14.18
CA ASN A 237 4.87 6.98 -12.81
C ASN A 237 6.00 5.94 -12.77
N ALA A 238 5.95 4.89 -13.61
CA ALA A 238 7.01 3.90 -13.68
C ALA A 238 8.37 4.55 -14.03
N LYS A 239 8.39 5.54 -14.93
CA LYS A 239 9.59 6.31 -15.27
C LYS A 239 10.10 7.17 -14.12
N GLU A 240 9.18 7.84 -13.40
CA GLU A 240 9.51 8.72 -12.28
C GLU A 240 10.16 7.97 -11.12
N TYR A 241 9.75 6.72 -10.87
CA TYR A 241 10.28 5.88 -9.80
C TYR A 241 11.54 5.09 -10.18
N GLN A 242 12.03 5.18 -11.41
CA GLN A 242 13.32 4.59 -11.80
C GLN A 242 14.47 5.32 -11.13
N MET A 243 15.47 4.55 -10.71
CA MET A 243 16.64 5.13 -10.10
C MET A 243 17.49 5.91 -11.12
N SER A 244 17.88 7.13 -10.77
CA SER A 244 18.87 7.86 -11.54
C SER A 244 20.25 7.16 -11.54
N PRO A 245 21.12 7.40 -12.52
CA PRO A 245 22.47 6.83 -12.51
C PRO A 245 23.27 7.18 -11.26
N SER A 246 23.09 8.38 -10.72
CA SER A 246 23.74 8.83 -9.47
C SER A 246 23.24 8.06 -8.26
N THR A 247 21.92 7.88 -8.14
CA THR A 247 21.28 7.10 -7.07
C THR A 247 21.72 5.62 -7.11
N LYS A 248 21.82 5.04 -8.31
CA LYS A 248 22.34 3.68 -8.50
C LYS A 248 23.76 3.54 -7.98
N LYS A 249 24.64 4.50 -8.33
CA LYS A 249 26.04 4.51 -7.90
C LYS A 249 26.17 4.63 -6.38
N GLN A 250 25.30 5.43 -5.75
CA GLN A 250 25.26 5.60 -4.31
C GLN A 250 24.77 4.31 -3.61
N PHE A 251 23.64 3.78 -4.00
CA PHE A 251 23.06 2.57 -3.40
C PHE A 251 23.97 1.35 -3.54
N LYS A 252 24.67 1.21 -4.67
CA LYS A 252 25.63 0.13 -4.86
C LYS A 252 26.82 0.17 -3.88
N LYS A 253 27.11 1.35 -3.30
CA LYS A 253 28.15 1.50 -2.27
C LYS A 253 27.63 1.25 -0.86
N GLU A 254 26.34 1.55 -0.61
CA GLU A 254 25.74 1.56 0.71
C GLU A 254 25.03 0.24 1.06
N LEU A 255 24.53 -0.47 0.04
CA LEU A 255 23.75 -1.71 0.21
C LEU A 255 24.66 -2.93 0.10
N SER A 256 24.29 -4.00 0.78
CA SER A 256 24.86 -5.33 0.57
C SER A 256 24.55 -5.85 -0.84
N ASP A 257 25.31 -6.82 -1.33
CA ASP A 257 25.10 -7.41 -2.67
C ASP A 257 23.68 -7.99 -2.83
N GLU A 258 23.10 -8.54 -1.78
CA GLU A 258 21.72 -9.08 -1.79
C GLU A 258 20.69 -7.95 -1.89
N GLU A 259 20.83 -6.90 -1.09
CA GLU A 259 19.96 -5.71 -1.13
C GLU A 259 20.08 -4.98 -2.46
N TRP A 260 21.30 -4.84 -2.99
CA TRP A 260 21.51 -4.25 -4.31
C TRP A 260 20.79 -5.01 -5.42
N LYS A 261 20.92 -6.34 -5.48
CA LYS A 261 20.20 -7.18 -6.46
C LYS A 261 18.68 -6.99 -6.42
N VAL A 262 18.13 -6.81 -5.23
CA VAL A 262 16.70 -6.54 -5.06
C VAL A 262 16.32 -5.18 -5.65
N GLN A 263 17.10 -4.14 -5.40
CA GLN A 263 16.85 -2.80 -5.92
C GLN A 263 17.04 -2.73 -7.44
N GLU A 264 18.06 -3.39 -7.96
CA GLU A 264 18.33 -3.49 -9.41
C GLU A 264 17.18 -4.21 -10.13
N ALA A 265 16.73 -5.35 -9.59
CA ALA A 265 15.60 -6.08 -10.16
C ALA A 265 14.29 -5.27 -10.15
N ARG A 266 14.09 -4.42 -9.13
CA ARG A 266 12.97 -3.48 -9.07
C ARG A 266 13.06 -2.42 -10.17
N ASP A 267 14.23 -1.82 -10.35
CA ASP A 267 14.44 -0.80 -11.37
C ASP A 267 14.22 -1.36 -12.79
N GLU A 268 14.72 -2.57 -13.05
CA GLU A 268 14.46 -3.26 -14.32
C GLU A 268 12.95 -3.58 -14.52
N GLN A 269 12.25 -3.97 -13.45
CA GLN A 269 10.79 -4.16 -13.52
C GLN A 269 10.05 -2.85 -13.84
N LEU A 270 10.49 -1.72 -13.27
CA LEU A 270 9.91 -0.41 -13.58
C LEU A 270 10.12 -0.02 -15.05
N LYS A 271 11.30 -0.28 -15.61
CA LYS A 271 11.59 -0.04 -17.03
C LYS A 271 10.72 -0.91 -17.94
N GLU A 272 10.60 -2.20 -17.62
CA GLU A 272 9.75 -3.09 -18.38
C GLU A 272 8.27 -2.67 -18.30
N ASN A 273 7.80 -2.26 -17.13
CA ASN A 273 6.46 -1.72 -16.96
C ASN A 273 6.25 -0.46 -17.80
N GLN A 274 7.20 0.48 -17.77
CA GLN A 274 7.14 1.68 -18.61
C GLN A 274 6.99 1.31 -20.09
N LYS A 275 7.89 0.45 -20.60
CA LYS A 275 7.86 0.00 -22.00
C LYS A 275 6.53 -0.64 -22.38
N ASN A 276 5.98 -1.48 -21.52
CA ASN A 276 4.70 -2.13 -21.75
C ASN A 276 3.54 -1.12 -21.79
N MET A 277 3.58 -0.08 -20.94
CA MET A 277 2.58 0.97 -20.91
C MET A 277 2.67 1.88 -22.14
N GLU A 278 3.89 2.22 -22.57
CA GLU A 278 4.13 2.99 -23.80
C GLU A 278 3.60 2.23 -25.04
N ALA A 279 3.91 0.93 -25.16
CA ALA A 279 3.39 0.09 -26.24
C ALA A 279 1.85 -0.02 -26.23
N ALA A 280 1.25 -0.12 -25.03
CA ALA A 280 -0.21 -0.15 -24.89
C ALA A 280 -0.85 1.18 -25.34
N THR A 281 -0.28 2.31 -24.93
CA THR A 281 -0.78 3.65 -25.30
C THR A 281 -0.59 3.92 -26.79
N GLU A 282 0.52 3.51 -27.40
CA GLU A 282 0.77 3.66 -28.82
C GLU A 282 -0.23 2.84 -29.65
N LYS A 283 -0.45 1.57 -29.29
CA LYS A 283 -1.45 0.72 -29.93
C LYS A 283 -2.85 1.30 -29.85
N MET A 284 -3.22 1.87 -28.69
CA MET A 284 -4.53 2.49 -28.51
C MET A 284 -4.65 3.78 -29.32
N ALA A 285 -3.59 4.61 -29.37
CA ALA A 285 -3.57 5.84 -30.16
C ALA A 285 -3.84 5.56 -31.66
N GLY A 286 -3.32 4.45 -32.20
CA GLY A 286 -3.59 4.03 -33.58
C GLY A 286 -5.01 3.51 -33.83
N ALA A 287 -5.73 3.12 -32.77
CA ALA A 287 -7.08 2.54 -32.88
C ALA A 287 -8.21 3.52 -32.50
N MET A 288 -7.86 4.72 -31.99
CA MET A 288 -8.83 5.71 -31.50
C MET A 288 -9.10 6.81 -32.53
N PRO A 289 -10.34 7.35 -32.59
CA PRO A 289 -10.61 8.58 -33.31
C PRO A 289 -9.74 9.74 -32.78
N THR A 290 -9.33 10.64 -33.67
CA THR A 290 -8.45 11.78 -33.34
C THR A 290 -8.99 12.66 -32.18
N ALA A 291 -10.30 12.89 -32.15
CA ALA A 291 -10.95 13.66 -31.10
C ALA A 291 -10.83 12.98 -29.73
N ASP A 292 -11.06 11.66 -29.66
CA ASP A 292 -10.97 10.87 -28.43
C ASP A 292 -9.51 10.78 -27.94
N LEU A 293 -8.56 10.63 -28.86
CA LEU A 293 -7.13 10.65 -28.54
C LEU A 293 -6.69 12.01 -27.98
N SER A 294 -7.17 13.12 -28.59
CA SER A 294 -6.89 14.47 -28.09
C SER A 294 -7.44 14.68 -26.69
N ARG A 295 -8.67 14.25 -26.43
CA ARG A 295 -9.28 14.26 -25.10
C ARG A 295 -8.50 13.41 -24.10
N ALA A 296 -8.08 12.21 -24.50
CA ALA A 296 -7.29 11.33 -23.64
C ALA A 296 -5.95 11.96 -23.24
N LYS A 297 -5.23 12.56 -24.18
CA LYS A 297 -3.97 13.31 -23.90
C LYS A 297 -4.20 14.47 -22.95
N GLN A 298 -5.25 15.27 -23.15
CA GLN A 298 -5.61 16.36 -22.24
C GLN A 298 -5.87 15.85 -20.81
N LEU A 299 -6.56 14.70 -20.65
CA LEU A 299 -6.79 14.09 -19.35
C LEU A 299 -5.50 13.65 -18.66
N VAL A 300 -4.47 13.25 -19.41
CA VAL A 300 -3.14 12.91 -18.86
C VAL A 300 -2.41 14.18 -18.40
N GLU A 301 -2.44 15.25 -19.19
CA GLU A 301 -1.75 16.51 -18.87
C GLU A 301 -2.34 17.21 -17.66
N THR A 302 -3.67 17.16 -17.51
CA THR A 302 -4.38 17.82 -16.42
C THR A 302 -4.49 17.00 -15.14
N PHE A 303 -4.01 15.73 -15.17
CA PHE A 303 -4.09 14.87 -14.00
C PHE A 303 -3.11 15.32 -12.90
N VAL A 304 -3.68 15.54 -11.71
CA VAL A 304 -2.92 15.75 -10.47
C VAL A 304 -3.31 14.66 -9.49
N ALA A 305 -2.34 13.91 -9.04
CA ALA A 305 -2.58 12.84 -8.06
C ALA A 305 -3.07 13.44 -6.74
N LYS A 306 -4.13 12.87 -6.17
CA LYS A 306 -4.70 13.27 -4.88
C LYS A 306 -4.39 12.18 -3.87
N ARG A 307 -3.64 12.52 -2.82
CA ARG A 307 -3.48 11.62 -1.67
C ARG A 307 -4.75 11.68 -0.83
N GLU A 308 -5.31 10.54 -0.51
CA GLU A 308 -6.37 10.44 0.51
C GLU A 308 -5.75 10.67 1.89
N LYS A 309 -6.46 11.38 2.74
CA LYS A 309 -6.02 11.78 4.08
C LYS A 309 -5.90 10.60 5.03
#